data_0aa993d98ba607870812c33352a36fde
#
_entry.id   0aa993d98ba607870812c33352a36fde
#
_cell.length_a   1.000
_cell.length_b   1.000
_cell.length_c   1.000
_cell.angle_alpha   90.00
_cell.angle_beta   90.00
_cell.angle_gamma   90.00
#
_symmetry.space_group_name_H-M   'P 1'
#
loop_
_entity.id
_entity.type
_entity.pdbx_description
1 polymer ?
#
loop_
_entity_poly.entity_id
_entity_poly.type
_entity_poly.pdbx_seq_one_letter_code
_entity_poly.pdbx_strand_id
1 'polypeptide(L)'
;SQSQSRGLSRDRFIQCYGEVRSGPAGLEMVHPEYRFLEDREEASVEAALTPVYPTTEGVGQRRWRDLTDQALSLCKGSIPELLKDEYLADFGELSLSDALMLLHRPPPGVDLDTLGRGTHPAERRLAFEEMLAHQLAMRERRQRRDSKSAVPIPLSRELWPRLQAPLGFTLTGAP
;
A
#
# COMPACT_ATOMS: atom_id res chain seq x y z
N SER A 1 0.61 28.69 -16.86
CA SER A 1 1.93 29.01 -17.39
C SER A 1 1.85 29.25 -18.92
N GLN A 2 2.76 30.02 -19.51
CA GLN A 2 2.75 30.32 -20.96
C GLN A 2 2.88 29.05 -21.84
N SER A 3 3.46 27.98 -21.32
CA SER A 3 3.55 26.68 -22.01
C SER A 3 2.20 25.97 -22.09
N GLN A 4 1.36 26.14 -21.10
CA GLN A 4 0.01 25.52 -21.07
C GLN A 4 -0.94 26.26 -22.03
N SER A 5 -0.85 27.58 -22.15
CA SER A 5 -1.72 28.35 -23.06
C SER A 5 -1.45 28.08 -24.55
N ARG A 6 -0.25 27.64 -24.93
CA ARG A 6 0.08 27.28 -26.32
C ARG A 6 -0.50 25.93 -26.75
N GLY A 7 -0.81 25.03 -25.80
CA GLY A 7 -1.43 23.71 -26.07
C GLY A 7 -2.95 23.76 -26.12
N LEU A 8 -3.57 24.77 -25.52
CA LEU A 8 -5.02 24.93 -25.41
C LEU A 8 -5.56 25.69 -26.62
N SER A 9 -5.93 25.01 -27.69
CA SER A 9 -6.68 25.59 -28.80
C SER A 9 -8.19 25.47 -28.57
N ARG A 10 -8.97 26.42 -29.09
CA ARG A 10 -10.44 26.47 -28.90
C ARG A 10 -11.21 25.28 -29.49
N ASP A 11 -10.57 24.49 -30.35
CA ASP A 11 -11.20 23.42 -31.13
C ASP A 11 -10.79 22.02 -30.65
N ARG A 12 -10.31 21.89 -29.42
CA ARG A 12 -9.91 20.61 -28.85
C ARG A 12 -10.76 20.25 -27.63
N PHE A 13 -11.19 19.00 -27.56
CA PHE A 13 -11.80 18.46 -26.36
C PHE A 13 -10.71 18.18 -25.33
N ILE A 14 -11.00 18.55 -24.09
CA ILE A 14 -10.12 18.34 -22.94
C ILE A 14 -10.92 17.67 -21.85
N GLN A 15 -10.41 16.58 -21.34
CA GLN A 15 -10.87 15.99 -20.10
C GLN A 15 -10.00 16.52 -18.97
N CYS A 16 -10.61 17.17 -17.98
CA CYS A 16 -9.95 17.66 -16.78
C CYS A 16 -10.31 16.80 -15.58
N TYR A 17 -9.34 16.54 -14.74
CA TYR A 17 -9.50 15.83 -13.49
C TYR A 17 -8.90 16.64 -12.34
N GLY A 18 -9.68 16.90 -11.29
CA GLY A 18 -9.25 17.70 -10.16
C GLY A 18 -10.40 18.09 -9.25
N GLU A 19 -10.06 18.71 -8.13
CA GLU A 19 -11.04 19.25 -7.19
C GLU A 19 -11.72 20.50 -7.74
N VAL A 20 -13.04 20.46 -7.79
CA VAL A 20 -13.86 21.62 -8.21
C VAL A 20 -14.09 22.51 -6.99
N ARG A 21 -13.74 23.78 -7.09
CA ARG A 21 -13.90 24.79 -6.05
C ARG A 21 -14.73 25.96 -6.57
N SER A 22 -15.35 26.70 -5.65
CA SER A 22 -15.97 27.99 -5.98
C SER A 22 -14.91 29.08 -5.99
N GLY A 23 -14.70 29.70 -7.15
CA GLY A 23 -13.81 30.84 -7.34
C GLY A 23 -14.56 32.15 -7.67
N PRO A 24 -13.84 33.26 -7.79
CA PRO A 24 -14.44 34.58 -8.04
C PRO A 24 -15.23 34.68 -9.37
N ALA A 25 -14.86 33.88 -10.36
CA ALA A 25 -15.49 33.85 -11.70
C ALA A 25 -16.47 32.68 -11.89
N GLY A 26 -16.74 31.87 -10.85
CA GLY A 26 -17.57 30.69 -10.91
C GLY A 26 -16.81 29.44 -10.44
N LEU A 27 -17.19 28.26 -10.94
CA LEU A 27 -16.49 27.02 -10.63
C LEU A 27 -15.12 27.00 -11.30
N GLU A 28 -14.09 26.65 -10.52
CA GLU A 28 -12.71 26.53 -11.00
C GLU A 28 -12.05 25.24 -10.51
N MET A 29 -11.05 24.77 -11.26
CA MET A 29 -10.14 23.71 -10.85
C MET A 29 -8.73 24.28 -10.79
N VAL A 30 -8.08 24.14 -9.63
CA VAL A 30 -6.70 24.61 -9.43
C VAL A 30 -5.74 23.48 -9.75
N HIS A 31 -4.87 23.69 -10.76
CA HIS A 31 -3.90 22.69 -11.23
C HIS A 31 -4.51 21.34 -11.61
N PRO A 32 -5.58 21.29 -12.46
CA PRO A 32 -6.17 20.03 -12.87
C PRO A 32 -5.17 19.20 -13.68
N GLU A 33 -5.23 17.89 -13.50
CA GLU A 33 -4.67 17.00 -14.51
C GLU A 33 -5.56 17.08 -15.76
N TYR A 34 -4.97 17.12 -16.93
CA TYR A 34 -5.74 17.18 -18.16
C TYR A 34 -5.14 16.31 -19.26
N ARG A 35 -6.02 15.77 -20.10
CA ARG A 35 -5.65 15.12 -21.35
C ARG A 35 -6.45 15.71 -22.51
N PHE A 36 -5.82 15.77 -23.67
CA PHE A 36 -6.52 16.10 -24.91
C PHE A 36 -7.22 14.86 -25.43
N LEU A 37 -8.44 15.04 -25.90
CA LEU A 37 -9.24 13.98 -26.53
C LEU A 37 -9.32 14.28 -28.03
N GLU A 38 -9.29 13.25 -28.84
CA GLU A 38 -9.49 13.40 -30.29
C GLU A 38 -10.96 13.60 -30.60
N ASP A 39 -11.84 12.94 -29.84
CA ASP A 39 -13.28 13.06 -29.97
C ASP A 39 -13.97 13.16 -28.60
N ARG A 40 -15.22 13.65 -28.61
CA ARG A 40 -16.08 13.76 -27.41
C ARG A 40 -16.48 12.37 -26.86
N GLU A 41 -16.54 11.36 -27.73
CA GLU A 41 -16.86 9.98 -27.34
C GLU A 41 -15.71 9.29 -26.58
N GLU A 42 -14.47 9.75 -26.74
CA GLU A 42 -13.35 9.30 -25.92
C GLU A 42 -13.42 9.76 -24.45
N ALA A 43 -14.32 10.70 -24.14
CA ALA A 43 -14.60 11.13 -22.77
C ALA A 43 -15.39 10.07 -21.96
N SER A 44 -15.17 8.79 -22.22
CA SER A 44 -15.76 7.74 -21.40
C SER A 44 -15.27 7.88 -19.96
N VAL A 45 -16.22 7.89 -19.04
CA VAL A 45 -15.90 7.76 -17.62
C VAL A 45 -15.11 6.47 -17.47
N GLU A 46 -13.87 6.58 -16.97
CA GLU A 46 -13.06 5.39 -16.76
C GLU A 46 -13.87 4.35 -15.97
N ALA A 47 -13.81 3.09 -16.41
CA ALA A 47 -14.52 1.99 -15.80
C ALA A 47 -14.02 1.63 -14.39
N ALA A 48 -13.06 2.40 -13.86
CA ALA A 48 -12.48 2.25 -12.54
C ALA A 48 -12.18 3.61 -11.93
N LEU A 49 -12.11 3.66 -10.61
CA LEU A 49 -11.67 4.86 -9.89
C LEU A 49 -10.20 5.12 -10.15
N THR A 50 -9.84 6.39 -10.26
CA THR A 50 -8.45 6.81 -10.52
C THR A 50 -7.63 6.78 -9.23
N PRO A 51 -6.62 5.91 -9.11
CA PRO A 51 -5.81 5.82 -7.91
C PRO A 51 -4.89 7.04 -7.75
N VAL A 52 -4.67 7.45 -6.51
CA VAL A 52 -3.73 8.49 -6.11
C VAL A 52 -2.60 7.86 -5.32
N TYR A 53 -1.38 7.99 -5.83
CA TYR A 53 -0.17 7.46 -5.20
C TYR A 53 0.60 8.52 -4.43
N PRO A 54 1.29 8.16 -3.32
CA PRO A 54 2.29 9.04 -2.73
C PRO A 54 3.35 9.38 -3.78
N THR A 55 3.59 10.68 -3.99
CA THR A 55 4.59 11.12 -4.96
C THR A 55 5.90 11.49 -4.29
N THR A 56 6.99 11.19 -4.98
CA THR A 56 8.33 11.68 -4.65
C THR A 56 8.77 12.69 -5.72
N GLU A 57 9.77 13.50 -5.41
CA GLU A 57 10.31 14.47 -6.36
C GLU A 57 10.71 13.79 -7.69
N GLY A 58 10.24 14.35 -8.79
CA GLY A 58 10.53 13.88 -10.15
C GLY A 58 9.59 12.82 -10.71
N VAL A 59 8.67 12.24 -9.92
CA VAL A 59 7.71 11.24 -10.40
C VAL A 59 6.28 11.68 -10.13
N GLY A 60 5.59 12.17 -11.16
CA GLY A 60 4.19 12.58 -11.06
C GLY A 60 3.19 11.43 -11.10
N GLN A 61 1.92 11.74 -10.75
CA GLN A 61 0.82 10.78 -10.67
C GLN A 61 0.63 9.93 -11.93
N ARG A 62 0.66 10.57 -13.10
CA ARG A 62 0.52 9.89 -14.39
C ARG A 62 1.55 8.78 -14.56
N ARG A 63 2.83 9.09 -14.26
CA ARG A 63 3.92 8.11 -14.41
C ARG A 63 3.77 6.94 -13.42
N TRP A 64 3.31 7.22 -12.18
CA TRP A 64 3.00 6.17 -11.23
C TRP A 64 1.90 5.25 -11.72
N ARG A 65 0.81 5.79 -12.27
CA ARG A 65 -0.29 5.00 -12.84
C ARG A 65 0.19 4.15 -14.01
N ASP A 66 0.95 4.73 -14.95
CA ASP A 66 1.50 4.01 -16.11
C ASP A 66 2.41 2.84 -15.66
N LEU A 67 3.28 3.07 -14.67
CA LEU A 67 4.15 2.03 -14.12
C LEU A 67 3.36 0.92 -13.42
N THR A 68 2.36 1.29 -12.63
CA THR A 68 1.50 0.33 -11.92
C THR A 68 0.70 -0.51 -12.90
N ASP A 69 0.15 0.10 -13.96
CA ASP A 69 -0.57 -0.63 -15.01
C ASP A 69 0.31 -1.64 -15.73
N GLN A 70 1.52 -1.24 -16.09
CA GLN A 70 2.48 -2.15 -16.69
C GLN A 70 2.84 -3.29 -15.73
N ALA A 71 3.11 -2.99 -14.45
CA ALA A 71 3.42 -3.99 -13.44
C ALA A 71 2.27 -4.99 -13.26
N LEU A 72 1.04 -4.51 -13.08
CA LEU A 72 -0.14 -5.37 -12.94
C LEU A 72 -0.37 -6.23 -14.18
N SER A 73 -0.15 -5.68 -15.37
CA SER A 73 -0.29 -6.42 -16.63
C SER A 73 0.76 -7.53 -16.76
N LEU A 74 2.01 -7.26 -16.37
CA LEU A 74 3.09 -8.25 -16.36
C LEU A 74 2.89 -9.34 -15.30
N CYS A 75 2.32 -8.98 -14.16
CA CYS A 75 2.10 -9.89 -13.05
C CYS A 75 0.79 -10.69 -13.17
N LYS A 76 -0.08 -10.35 -14.11
CA LYS A 76 -1.37 -11.02 -14.29
C LYS A 76 -1.18 -12.52 -14.53
N GLY A 77 -1.72 -13.34 -13.62
CA GLY A 77 -1.60 -14.80 -13.67
C GLY A 77 -0.22 -15.35 -13.30
N SER A 78 0.73 -14.48 -12.90
CA SER A 78 2.09 -14.90 -12.51
C SER A 78 2.32 -14.78 -11.01
N ILE A 79 1.42 -14.14 -10.26
CA ILE A 79 1.53 -13.99 -8.81
C ILE A 79 1.03 -15.31 -8.18
N PRO A 80 1.91 -16.07 -7.51
CA PRO A 80 1.49 -17.30 -6.86
C PRO A 80 0.63 -17.00 -5.63
N GLU A 81 -0.43 -17.78 -5.44
CA GLU A 81 -1.15 -17.80 -4.20
C GLU A 81 -0.36 -18.58 -3.15
N LEU A 82 0.01 -17.92 -2.05
CA LEU A 82 0.81 -18.50 -0.98
C LEU A 82 -0.03 -18.95 0.22
N LEU A 83 -1.22 -18.40 0.35
CA LEU A 83 -2.13 -18.77 1.42
C LEU A 83 -2.95 -19.99 0.99
N LYS A 84 -3.21 -20.88 1.94
CA LYS A 84 -4.12 -21.99 1.73
C LYS A 84 -5.57 -21.50 1.72
N ASP A 85 -6.44 -22.23 1.03
CA ASP A 85 -7.86 -21.91 0.91
C ASP A 85 -8.55 -21.69 2.25
N GLU A 86 -8.15 -22.42 3.30
CA GLU A 86 -8.68 -22.27 4.66
C GLU A 86 -8.51 -20.87 5.25
N TYR A 87 -7.46 -20.13 4.83
CA TYR A 87 -7.22 -18.76 5.26
C TYR A 87 -7.86 -17.74 4.33
N LEU A 88 -8.14 -18.11 3.09
CA LEU A 88 -8.76 -17.22 2.10
C LEU A 88 -10.21 -16.90 2.46
N ALA A 89 -10.91 -17.81 3.12
CA ALA A 89 -12.29 -17.61 3.56
C ALA A 89 -12.47 -16.36 4.44
N ASP A 90 -11.48 -16.01 5.27
CA ASP A 90 -11.49 -14.81 6.13
C ASP A 90 -11.40 -13.49 5.32
N PHE A 91 -11.01 -13.58 4.05
CA PHE A 91 -10.86 -12.45 3.14
C PHE A 91 -11.81 -12.51 1.93
N GLY A 92 -12.91 -13.26 2.07
CA GLY A 92 -13.91 -13.38 1.00
C GLY A 92 -13.41 -14.15 -0.22
N GLU A 93 -12.55 -15.15 -0.01
CA GLU A 93 -11.93 -15.98 -1.07
C GLU A 93 -11.16 -15.18 -2.13
N LEU A 94 -10.74 -13.96 -1.78
CA LEU A 94 -10.05 -13.06 -2.69
C LEU A 94 -8.61 -13.50 -2.87
N SER A 95 -8.19 -13.80 -4.11
CA SER A 95 -6.80 -14.12 -4.43
C SER A 95 -5.87 -12.91 -4.23
N LEU A 96 -4.56 -13.14 -4.05
CA LEU A 96 -3.59 -12.05 -3.96
C LEU A 96 -3.61 -11.16 -5.21
N SER A 97 -3.71 -11.79 -6.38
CA SER A 97 -3.80 -11.07 -7.65
C SER A 97 -5.04 -10.19 -7.73
N ASP A 98 -6.21 -10.72 -7.32
CA ASP A 98 -7.47 -9.96 -7.34
C ASP A 98 -7.48 -8.83 -6.31
N ALA A 99 -6.90 -9.06 -5.12
CA ALA A 99 -6.74 -8.04 -4.11
C ALA A 99 -5.88 -6.87 -4.61
N LEU A 100 -4.74 -7.15 -5.25
CA LEU A 100 -3.88 -6.14 -5.85
C LEU A 100 -4.59 -5.39 -6.97
N MET A 101 -5.27 -6.09 -7.88
CA MET A 101 -6.03 -5.48 -8.96
C MET A 101 -7.11 -4.56 -8.42
N LEU A 102 -7.88 -5.01 -7.43
CA LEU A 102 -8.94 -4.23 -6.82
C LEU A 102 -8.43 -2.94 -6.17
N LEU A 103 -7.33 -3.02 -5.42
CA LEU A 103 -6.78 -1.86 -4.72
C LEU A 103 -6.17 -0.82 -5.67
N HIS A 104 -5.60 -1.28 -6.78
CA HIS A 104 -5.01 -0.37 -7.78
C HIS A 104 -6.00 0.10 -8.85
N ARG A 105 -7.08 -0.62 -9.06
CA ARG A 105 -8.14 -0.32 -10.02
C ARG A 105 -9.51 -0.63 -9.41
N PRO A 106 -9.94 0.12 -8.39
CA PRO A 106 -11.23 -0.14 -7.76
C PRO A 106 -12.35 0.02 -8.79
N PRO A 107 -13.21 -0.99 -8.94
CA PRO A 107 -14.34 -0.90 -9.87
C PRO A 107 -15.36 0.12 -9.37
N PRO A 108 -16.22 0.67 -10.27
CA PRO A 108 -17.34 1.49 -9.86
C PRO A 108 -18.24 0.73 -8.89
N GLY A 109 -18.67 1.40 -7.82
CA GLY A 109 -19.54 0.79 -6.81
C GLY A 109 -18.81 0.06 -5.69
N VAL A 110 -17.48 0.01 -5.68
CA VAL A 110 -16.74 -0.44 -4.49
C VAL A 110 -17.03 0.49 -3.32
N ASP A 111 -17.15 -0.09 -2.13
CA ASP A 111 -17.37 0.68 -0.91
C ASP A 111 -16.08 1.41 -0.51
N LEU A 112 -16.02 2.71 -0.83
CA LEU A 112 -14.90 3.59 -0.53
C LEU A 112 -14.70 3.81 0.97
N ASP A 113 -15.76 3.70 1.76
CA ASP A 113 -15.65 3.87 3.21
C ASP A 113 -14.87 2.71 3.82
N THR A 114 -15.12 1.48 3.37
CA THR A 114 -14.36 0.31 3.84
C THR A 114 -12.92 0.35 3.36
N LEU A 115 -12.64 0.78 2.11
CA LEU A 115 -11.28 1.01 1.62
C LEU A 115 -10.56 2.11 2.42
N GLY A 116 -11.21 3.24 2.67
CA GLY A 116 -10.59 4.34 3.41
C GLY A 116 -10.29 4.05 4.89
N ARG A 117 -10.96 3.05 5.46
CA ARG A 117 -10.77 2.60 6.85
C ARG A 117 -9.85 1.40 7.00
N GLY A 118 -9.33 0.83 5.94
CA GLY A 118 -8.50 -0.37 5.99
C GLY A 118 -9.27 -1.63 6.38
N THR A 119 -10.60 -1.64 6.22
CA THR A 119 -11.46 -2.77 6.61
C THR A 119 -11.92 -3.61 5.43
N HIS A 120 -11.64 -3.16 4.21
CA HIS A 120 -11.97 -3.92 3.01
C HIS A 120 -11.20 -5.25 2.97
N PRO A 121 -11.82 -6.38 2.54
CA PRO A 121 -11.15 -7.68 2.51
C PRO A 121 -9.80 -7.68 1.77
N ALA A 122 -9.67 -6.93 0.68
CA ALA A 122 -8.41 -6.80 -0.06
C ALA A 122 -7.28 -6.18 0.77
N GLU A 123 -7.56 -5.09 1.53
CA GLU A 123 -6.58 -4.45 2.39
C GLU A 123 -6.22 -5.35 3.59
N ARG A 124 -7.23 -5.95 4.21
CA ARG A 124 -7.02 -6.89 5.32
C ARG A 124 -6.16 -8.07 4.89
N ARG A 125 -6.38 -8.58 3.68
CA ARG A 125 -5.57 -9.65 3.12
C ARG A 125 -4.11 -9.25 2.99
N LEU A 126 -3.80 -8.11 2.35
CA LEU A 126 -2.43 -7.65 2.21
C LEU A 126 -1.77 -7.37 3.56
N ALA A 127 -2.49 -6.74 4.49
CA ALA A 127 -2.02 -6.51 5.85
C ALA A 127 -1.70 -7.83 6.57
N PHE A 128 -2.53 -8.86 6.40
CA PHE A 128 -2.28 -10.19 6.97
C PHE A 128 -0.99 -10.82 6.40
N GLU A 129 -0.79 -10.78 5.08
CA GLU A 129 0.42 -11.31 4.46
C GLU A 129 1.68 -10.58 4.91
N GLU A 130 1.62 -9.26 5.02
CA GLU A 130 2.75 -8.45 5.52
C GLU A 130 3.08 -8.81 6.98
N MET A 131 2.07 -8.92 7.82
CA MET A 131 2.24 -9.33 9.22
C MET A 131 2.78 -10.76 9.33
N LEU A 132 2.29 -11.68 8.51
CA LEU A 132 2.76 -13.06 8.46
C LEU A 132 4.23 -13.12 8.02
N ALA A 133 4.58 -12.43 6.95
CA ALA A 133 5.97 -12.35 6.47
C ALA A 133 6.90 -11.76 7.54
N HIS A 134 6.47 -10.71 8.23
CA HIS A 134 7.20 -10.13 9.34
C HIS A 134 7.41 -11.13 10.49
N GLN A 135 6.37 -11.82 10.90
CA GLN A 135 6.46 -12.83 11.96
C GLN A 135 7.37 -14.00 11.58
N LEU A 136 7.29 -14.47 10.34
CA LEU A 136 8.19 -15.52 9.84
C LEU A 136 9.64 -15.05 9.82
N ALA A 137 9.92 -13.85 9.37
CA ALA A 137 11.26 -13.28 9.39
C ALA A 137 11.83 -13.12 10.82
N MET A 138 11.00 -12.69 11.77
CA MET A 138 11.39 -12.61 13.18
C MET A 138 11.67 -13.99 13.77
N ARG A 139 10.84 -14.99 13.45
CA ARG A 139 11.03 -16.37 13.89
C ARG A 139 12.32 -16.98 13.33
N GLU A 140 12.59 -16.76 12.06
CA GLU A 140 13.84 -17.21 11.42
C GLU A 140 15.07 -16.58 12.08
N ARG A 141 15.04 -15.26 12.34
CA ARG A 141 16.13 -14.57 13.06
C ARG A 141 16.34 -15.13 14.45
N ARG A 142 15.25 -15.45 15.16
CA ARG A 142 15.31 -16.08 16.49
C ARG A 142 15.97 -17.46 16.41
N GLN A 143 15.54 -18.30 15.47
CA GLN A 143 16.11 -19.62 15.26
C GLN A 143 17.60 -19.54 14.93
N ARG A 144 18.00 -18.65 14.03
CA ARG A 144 19.41 -18.42 13.69
C ARG A 144 20.24 -17.93 14.88
N ARG A 145 19.67 -17.13 15.77
CA ARG A 145 20.34 -16.70 17.00
C ARG A 145 20.47 -17.86 17.97
N ASP A 146 19.40 -18.60 18.18
CA ASP A 146 19.34 -19.69 19.15
C ASP A 146 20.22 -20.89 18.72
N SER A 147 20.50 -21.05 17.41
CA SER A 147 21.45 -22.02 16.88
C SER A 147 22.93 -21.68 17.14
N LYS A 148 23.24 -20.43 17.53
CA LYS A 148 24.60 -20.03 17.85
C LYS A 148 24.95 -20.49 19.25
N SER A 149 25.96 -21.35 19.35
CA SER A 149 26.52 -21.76 20.64
C SER A 149 27.22 -20.59 21.31
N ALA A 150 26.88 -20.28 22.54
CA ALA A 150 27.59 -19.32 23.37
C ALA A 150 28.52 -20.04 24.33
N VAL A 151 29.62 -19.44 24.65
CA VAL A 151 30.52 -19.92 25.71
C VAL A 151 29.77 -19.79 27.05
N PRO A 152 29.58 -20.89 27.80
CA PRO A 152 28.91 -20.82 29.09
C PRO A 152 29.73 -19.96 30.07
N ILE A 153 29.09 -18.94 30.60
CA ILE A 153 29.69 -18.13 31.67
C ILE A 153 29.21 -18.67 33.00
N PRO A 154 30.09 -19.27 33.82
CA PRO A 154 29.69 -19.79 35.11
C PRO A 154 29.20 -18.68 36.03
N LEU A 155 28.01 -18.88 36.62
CA LEU A 155 27.48 -17.92 37.59
C LEU A 155 28.38 -17.88 38.84
N SER A 156 28.94 -16.72 39.15
CA SER A 156 29.72 -16.56 40.39
C SER A 156 28.77 -16.56 41.59
N ARG A 157 28.98 -17.54 42.50
CA ARG A 157 28.16 -17.62 43.73
C ARG A 157 28.39 -16.42 44.66
N GLU A 158 29.53 -15.74 44.55
CA GLU A 158 29.84 -14.56 45.36
C GLU A 158 29.37 -13.26 44.75
N LEU A 159 29.53 -13.12 43.43
CA LEU A 159 29.17 -11.87 42.72
C LEU A 159 27.66 -11.71 42.52
N TRP A 160 26.95 -12.80 42.32
CA TRP A 160 25.52 -12.72 42.03
C TRP A 160 24.70 -12.11 43.19
N PRO A 161 24.84 -12.52 44.47
CA PRO A 161 24.12 -11.88 45.57
C PRO A 161 24.54 -10.40 45.76
N ARG A 162 25.81 -10.05 45.52
CA ARG A 162 26.27 -8.68 45.59
C ARG A 162 25.67 -7.79 44.52
N LEU A 163 25.39 -8.33 43.32
CA LEU A 163 24.73 -7.63 42.26
C LEU A 163 23.23 -7.46 42.57
N GLN A 164 22.61 -8.48 43.16
CA GLN A 164 21.17 -8.42 43.46
C GLN A 164 20.83 -7.50 44.64
N ALA A 165 21.70 -7.43 45.64
CA ALA A 165 21.46 -6.65 46.86
C ALA A 165 21.10 -5.17 46.64
N PRO A 166 21.75 -4.41 45.70
CA PRO A 166 21.42 -3.02 45.43
C PRO A 166 20.26 -2.84 44.46
N LEU A 167 19.67 -3.90 43.86
CA LEU A 167 18.56 -3.77 42.96
C LEU A 167 17.30 -3.42 43.74
N GLY A 168 16.65 -2.31 43.39
CA GLY A 168 15.40 -1.86 44.00
C GLY A 168 14.15 -2.63 43.53
N PHE A 169 14.34 -3.77 42.86
CA PHE A 169 13.25 -4.61 42.33
C PHE A 169 13.63 -6.09 42.38
N THR A 170 12.62 -6.95 42.41
CA THR A 170 12.79 -8.41 42.38
C THR A 170 12.88 -8.86 40.91
N LEU A 171 13.88 -9.69 40.59
CA LEU A 171 14.02 -10.27 39.26
C LEU A 171 12.87 -11.23 38.99
N THR A 172 12.33 -11.19 37.76
CA THR A 172 11.32 -12.13 37.31
C THR A 172 11.93 -13.50 37.02
N GLY A 173 11.14 -14.57 37.12
CA GLY A 173 11.60 -15.91 36.76
C GLY A 173 11.68 -16.18 35.26
N ALA A 174 11.77 -15.14 34.44
CA ALA A 174 11.93 -15.29 32.99
C ALA A 174 13.33 -15.83 32.66
N PRO A 175 13.45 -16.83 31.77
CA PRO A 175 14.74 -17.39 31.36
C PRO A 175 15.57 -16.42 30.56
#